data_b6248fbcf466b911c8722ae083a93a91
#
_entry.id   b6248fbcf466b911c8722ae083a93a91
#
_cell.length_a   1.000
_cell.length_b   1.000
_cell.length_c   1.000
_cell.angle_alpha   90.00
_cell.angle_beta   90.00
_cell.angle_gamma   90.00
#
_symmetry.space_group_name_H-M   'P 1'
#
loop_
_entity.id
_entity.type
_entity.pdbx_description
1 polymer ?
#
loop_
_entity_poly.entity_id
_entity_poly.type
_entity_poly.pdbx_seq_one_letter_code
_entity_poly.pdbx_strand_id
1 'polypeptide(L)'
;MRDCDLLVALDVDGTVLHHDGHLAPAVLDRVRALDALPHVHVVIATGRSVLSTVPVVEQLGLAREGRPAVCSNGAVTVRTDLTNGTGYRLVDVVTFDPAPAVALVRQELPDVLVAVEEIGVGFKVSTPFPPGELWGEEIVVPDEELLAHPATRVTFRDPSSTSQEFTELVERIGLHGVSYAVGYSAWLDLAPEGVSKASALEQVRRHLGVEPHRTVAVGDQRNDIEMLTWAARGYAMGQAPAEVVAAADRVTGTVDEDGLAEALDEVLAELA
;
A
#
# COMPACT_ATOMS: atom_id res chain seq x y z
N MET A 1 -0.48 18.46 26.37
CA MET A 1 -1.81 17.91 26.11
C MET A 1 -1.99 17.95 24.60
N ARG A 2 -1.80 16.80 23.92
CA ARG A 2 -1.96 16.62 22.47
C ARG A 2 -3.07 15.60 22.19
N ASP A 3 -4.17 15.71 22.95
CA ASP A 3 -5.33 14.80 22.82
C ASP A 3 -6.20 15.05 21.58
N CYS A 4 -5.76 15.95 20.70
CA CYS A 4 -6.54 16.40 19.57
C CYS A 4 -6.05 15.90 18.22
N ASP A 5 -4.80 15.38 18.14
CA ASP A 5 -4.25 14.97 16.85
C ASP A 5 -4.94 13.70 16.33
N LEU A 6 -5.30 13.70 15.07
CA LEU A 6 -5.95 12.59 14.37
C LEU A 6 -5.07 12.12 13.22
N LEU A 7 -4.91 10.80 13.06
CA LEU A 7 -4.28 10.20 11.89
C LEU A 7 -5.37 9.58 11.02
N VAL A 8 -5.41 9.96 9.74
CA VAL A 8 -6.29 9.40 8.72
C VAL A 8 -5.42 8.70 7.69
N ALA A 9 -5.45 7.37 7.68
CA ALA A 9 -4.71 6.52 6.75
C ALA A 9 -5.60 6.15 5.56
N LEU A 10 -5.10 6.39 4.35
CA LEU A 10 -5.84 6.16 3.11
C LEU A 10 -5.06 5.21 2.20
N ASP A 11 -5.69 4.13 1.79
CA ASP A 11 -5.21 3.35 0.66
C ASP A 11 -5.39 4.12 -0.65
N VAL A 12 -4.75 3.66 -1.73
CA VAL A 12 -4.75 4.35 -3.03
C VAL A 12 -5.68 3.69 -4.04
N ASP A 13 -5.40 2.45 -4.42
CA ASP A 13 -6.06 1.79 -5.56
C ASP A 13 -7.41 1.23 -5.17
N GLY A 14 -8.49 1.74 -5.77
CA GLY A 14 -9.85 1.37 -5.37
C GLY A 14 -10.36 2.10 -4.13
N THR A 15 -9.57 3.04 -3.57
CA THR A 15 -9.93 3.86 -2.41
C THR A 15 -9.84 5.36 -2.77
N VAL A 16 -8.62 5.89 -2.92
CA VAL A 16 -8.37 7.29 -3.34
C VAL A 16 -8.55 7.44 -4.85
N LEU A 17 -8.04 6.48 -5.61
CA LEU A 17 -8.10 6.45 -7.07
C LEU A 17 -9.04 5.36 -7.54
N HIS A 18 -9.84 5.68 -8.56
CA HIS A 18 -10.55 4.68 -9.33
C HIS A 18 -9.58 3.69 -10.01
N HIS A 19 -10.10 2.56 -10.48
CA HIS A 19 -9.30 1.52 -11.13
C HIS A 19 -8.62 2.00 -12.43
N ASP A 20 -9.11 3.07 -13.05
CA ASP A 20 -8.51 3.72 -14.23
C ASP A 20 -7.48 4.82 -13.86
N GLY A 21 -7.22 5.02 -12.56
CA GLY A 21 -6.32 6.04 -12.04
C GLY A 21 -6.95 7.44 -11.89
N HIS A 22 -8.27 7.58 -12.13
CA HIS A 22 -8.97 8.85 -11.95
C HIS A 22 -9.08 9.19 -10.45
N LEU A 23 -8.86 10.46 -10.11
CA LEU A 23 -9.12 11.04 -8.79
C LEU A 23 -10.39 11.90 -8.85
N ALA A 24 -11.42 11.47 -8.12
CA ALA A 24 -12.67 12.23 -8.06
C ALA A 24 -12.48 13.59 -7.37
N PRO A 25 -13.05 14.69 -7.92
CA PRO A 25 -12.96 16.01 -7.29
C PRO A 25 -13.52 16.03 -5.86
N ALA A 26 -14.58 15.27 -5.61
CA ALA A 26 -15.17 15.16 -4.29
C ALA A 26 -14.18 14.61 -3.25
N VAL A 27 -13.43 13.55 -3.59
CA VAL A 27 -12.38 12.96 -2.74
C VAL A 27 -11.26 13.97 -2.51
N LEU A 28 -10.77 14.62 -3.58
CA LEU A 28 -9.70 15.63 -3.49
C LEU A 28 -10.05 16.76 -2.53
N ASP A 29 -11.28 17.26 -2.63
CA ASP A 29 -11.75 18.38 -1.79
C ASP A 29 -11.79 18.00 -0.30
N ARG A 30 -12.22 16.76 0.05
CA ARG A 30 -12.27 16.27 1.44
C ARG A 30 -10.89 15.99 2.01
N VAL A 31 -10.01 15.38 1.21
CA VAL A 31 -8.61 15.17 1.62
C VAL A 31 -7.95 16.50 1.94
N ARG A 32 -8.12 17.52 1.09
CA ARG A 32 -7.58 18.86 1.32
C ARG A 32 -8.22 19.57 2.52
N ALA A 33 -9.52 19.39 2.73
CA ALA A 33 -10.20 19.95 3.89
C ALA A 33 -9.65 19.37 5.19
N LEU A 34 -9.43 18.04 5.26
CA LEU A 34 -8.79 17.39 6.40
C LEU A 34 -7.34 17.86 6.60
N ASP A 35 -6.55 17.90 5.54
CA ASP A 35 -5.14 18.31 5.60
C ASP A 35 -4.95 19.79 5.96
N ALA A 36 -5.97 20.63 5.78
CA ALA A 36 -5.97 22.02 6.22
C ALA A 36 -6.11 22.18 7.74
N LEU A 37 -6.60 21.16 8.45
CA LEU A 37 -6.73 21.17 9.90
C LEU A 37 -5.37 20.86 10.55
N PRO A 38 -4.86 21.74 11.43
CA PRO A 38 -3.47 21.64 11.93
C PRO A 38 -3.19 20.41 12.81
N HIS A 39 -4.24 19.77 13.31
CA HIS A 39 -4.18 18.58 14.18
C HIS A 39 -4.60 17.30 13.43
N VAL A 40 -4.73 17.34 12.10
CA VAL A 40 -5.05 16.18 11.28
C VAL A 40 -3.85 15.80 10.42
N HIS A 41 -3.51 14.52 10.44
CA HIS A 41 -2.43 13.93 9.67
C HIS A 41 -3.02 12.95 8.65
N VAL A 42 -3.17 13.37 7.41
CA VAL A 42 -3.54 12.46 6.32
C VAL A 42 -2.28 11.73 5.85
N VAL A 43 -2.31 10.40 5.83
CA VAL A 43 -1.19 9.53 5.49
C VAL A 43 -1.62 8.53 4.42
N ILE A 44 -0.93 8.52 3.30
CA ILE A 44 -1.12 7.49 2.27
C ILE A 44 -0.43 6.19 2.71
N ALA A 45 -1.14 5.06 2.60
CA ALA A 45 -0.62 3.73 2.91
C ALA A 45 -1.02 2.73 1.81
N THR A 46 -0.06 2.33 0.98
CA THR A 46 -0.33 1.63 -0.28
C THR A 46 0.63 0.48 -0.55
N GLY A 47 0.21 -0.46 -1.41
CA GLY A 47 1.07 -1.47 -2.00
C GLY A 47 1.99 -0.93 -3.11
N ARG A 48 1.74 0.28 -3.58
CA ARG A 48 2.55 0.92 -4.62
C ARG A 48 3.98 1.16 -4.15
N SER A 49 4.93 1.16 -5.11
CA SER A 49 6.30 1.61 -4.88
C SER A 49 6.36 3.11 -4.57
N VAL A 50 7.48 3.58 -4.06
CA VAL A 50 7.70 5.01 -3.81
C VAL A 50 7.50 5.84 -5.07
N LEU A 51 8.01 5.36 -6.22
CA LEU A 51 7.90 6.06 -7.51
C LEU A 51 6.46 6.33 -7.94
N SER A 52 5.56 5.38 -7.71
CA SER A 52 4.15 5.51 -8.07
C SER A 52 3.30 6.14 -6.97
N THR A 53 3.82 6.24 -5.75
CA THR A 53 3.13 6.87 -4.61
C THR A 53 3.35 8.38 -4.58
N VAL A 54 4.56 8.86 -4.82
CA VAL A 54 4.90 10.29 -4.77
C VAL A 54 3.98 11.15 -5.66
N PRO A 55 3.72 10.78 -6.93
CA PRO A 55 2.78 11.53 -7.78
C PRO A 55 1.36 11.61 -7.20
N VAL A 56 0.88 10.57 -6.51
CA VAL A 56 -0.44 10.59 -5.85
C VAL A 56 -0.45 11.57 -4.68
N VAL A 57 0.60 11.56 -3.86
CA VAL A 57 0.77 12.51 -2.73
C VAL A 57 0.78 13.96 -3.25
N GLU A 58 1.44 14.21 -4.39
CA GLU A 58 1.46 15.52 -5.05
C GLU A 58 0.08 15.91 -5.58
N GLN A 59 -0.60 15.02 -6.28
CA GLN A 59 -1.93 15.25 -6.85
C GLN A 59 -2.97 15.59 -5.77
N LEU A 60 -2.88 14.93 -4.62
CA LEU A 60 -3.73 15.20 -3.45
C LEU A 60 -3.40 16.54 -2.76
N GLY A 61 -2.26 17.17 -3.08
CA GLY A 61 -1.78 18.37 -2.40
C GLY A 61 -1.16 18.09 -1.03
N LEU A 62 -0.83 16.84 -0.73
CA LEU A 62 -0.22 16.40 0.52
C LEU A 62 1.31 16.54 0.53
N ALA A 63 1.94 16.92 -0.59
CA ALA A 63 3.38 17.10 -0.73
C ALA A 63 3.87 18.34 0.03
N ARG A 64 3.90 18.26 1.35
CA ARG A 64 4.48 19.25 2.26
C ARG A 64 5.67 18.65 2.97
N GLU A 65 6.67 19.49 3.28
CA GLU A 65 7.91 19.06 3.92
C GLU A 65 7.68 18.19 5.16
N GLY A 66 8.30 17.01 5.17
CA GLY A 66 8.27 16.08 6.29
C GLY A 66 7.00 15.21 6.43
N ARG A 67 6.03 15.29 5.51
CA ARG A 67 4.81 14.47 5.56
C ARG A 67 5.15 13.00 5.27
N PRO A 68 4.66 12.06 6.10
CA PRO A 68 4.91 10.63 5.90
C PRO A 68 4.01 10.03 4.81
N ALA A 69 4.53 9.00 4.14
CA ALA A 69 3.76 8.07 3.34
C ALA A 69 4.33 6.66 3.51
N VAL A 70 3.45 5.66 3.48
CA VAL A 70 3.76 4.24 3.61
C VAL A 70 3.58 3.59 2.25
N CYS A 71 4.64 2.98 1.72
CA CYS A 71 4.75 2.37 0.41
C CYS A 71 5.06 0.87 0.53
N SER A 72 4.93 0.14 -0.58
CA SER A 72 5.33 -1.28 -0.69
C SER A 72 4.76 -2.12 0.45
N ASN A 73 3.45 -1.96 0.72
CA ASN A 73 2.72 -2.64 1.81
C ASN A 73 3.35 -2.47 3.21
N GLY A 74 4.05 -1.36 3.45
CA GLY A 74 4.69 -1.08 4.74
C GLY A 74 6.19 -1.33 4.77
N ALA A 75 6.76 -1.96 3.75
CA ALA A 75 8.20 -2.22 3.71
C ALA A 75 9.04 -0.95 3.52
N VAL A 76 8.44 0.11 2.98
CA VAL A 76 9.11 1.40 2.77
C VAL A 76 8.26 2.52 3.36
N THR A 77 8.82 3.26 4.32
CA THR A 77 8.25 4.51 4.81
C THR A 77 9.10 5.68 4.36
N VAL A 78 8.46 6.67 3.75
CA VAL A 78 9.10 7.89 3.28
C VAL A 78 8.55 9.11 3.99
N ARG A 79 9.29 10.21 3.90
CA ARG A 79 8.75 11.57 4.14
C ARG A 79 9.02 12.42 2.92
N THR A 80 8.08 13.28 2.59
CA THR A 80 8.29 14.29 1.55
C THR A 80 9.50 15.15 1.91
N ASP A 81 10.32 15.42 0.92
CA ASP A 81 11.51 16.29 1.03
C ASP A 81 11.55 17.17 -0.23
N LEU A 82 11.12 18.41 -0.07
CA LEU A 82 11.04 19.39 -1.17
C LEU A 82 12.41 19.97 -1.53
N THR A 83 13.45 19.61 -0.79
CA THR A 83 14.81 20.12 -0.98
C THR A 83 15.68 19.23 -1.87
N ASN A 84 15.28 17.98 -2.07
CA ASN A 84 15.98 17.04 -2.94
C ASN A 84 15.24 16.82 -4.27
N GLY A 85 15.97 16.35 -5.29
CA GLY A 85 15.43 16.14 -6.64
C GLY A 85 14.44 14.97 -6.78
N THR A 86 14.31 14.13 -5.74
CA THR A 86 13.39 12.95 -5.74
C THR A 86 12.03 13.27 -5.14
N GLY A 87 11.89 14.39 -4.40
CA GLY A 87 10.67 14.78 -3.70
C GLY A 87 10.42 14.05 -2.39
N TYR A 88 11.28 13.10 -2.00
CA TYR A 88 11.16 12.33 -0.76
C TYR A 88 12.52 11.95 -0.17
N ARG A 89 12.51 11.55 1.10
CA ARG A 89 13.61 10.84 1.76
C ARG A 89 13.09 9.56 2.41
N LEU A 90 13.90 8.52 2.39
CA LEU A 90 13.62 7.27 3.08
C LEU A 90 13.71 7.49 4.61
N VAL A 91 12.75 6.93 5.34
CA VAL A 91 12.69 6.99 6.82
C VAL A 91 12.91 5.62 7.41
N ASP A 92 12.25 4.62 6.85
CA ASP A 92 12.37 3.23 7.26
C ASP A 92 12.31 2.32 6.03
N VAL A 93 13.15 1.28 6.01
CA VAL A 93 13.21 0.30 4.92
C VAL A 93 13.42 -1.06 5.57
N VAL A 94 12.43 -1.93 5.42
CA VAL A 94 12.50 -3.31 5.90
C VAL A 94 12.67 -4.24 4.73
N THR A 95 13.62 -5.17 4.82
CA THR A 95 13.95 -6.10 3.73
C THR A 95 13.97 -7.54 4.21
N PHE A 96 13.85 -8.47 3.26
CA PHE A 96 13.98 -9.92 3.48
C PHE A 96 14.82 -10.56 2.38
N ASP A 97 15.29 -11.77 2.63
CA ASP A 97 15.96 -12.58 1.59
C ASP A 97 14.89 -13.18 0.66
N PRO A 98 14.86 -12.80 -0.64
CA PRO A 98 13.85 -13.28 -1.57
C PRO A 98 14.10 -14.73 -2.05
N ALA A 99 15.33 -15.22 -1.99
CA ALA A 99 15.74 -16.45 -2.65
C ALA A 99 14.94 -17.69 -2.20
N PRO A 100 14.68 -17.94 -0.90
CA PRO A 100 13.92 -19.11 -0.46
C PRO A 100 12.48 -19.10 -1.00
N ALA A 101 11.80 -17.95 -0.95
CA ALA A 101 10.41 -17.82 -1.41
C ALA A 101 10.30 -17.97 -2.93
N VAL A 102 11.23 -17.35 -3.69
CA VAL A 102 11.29 -17.50 -5.16
C VAL A 102 11.52 -18.96 -5.55
N ALA A 103 12.43 -19.65 -4.86
CA ALA A 103 12.69 -21.06 -5.14
C ALA A 103 11.44 -21.93 -4.92
N LEU A 104 10.67 -21.71 -3.83
CA LEU A 104 9.42 -22.43 -3.55
C LEU A 104 8.36 -22.18 -4.61
N VAL A 105 8.11 -20.93 -4.99
CA VAL A 105 7.09 -20.59 -5.99
C VAL A 105 7.46 -21.18 -7.36
N ARG A 106 8.74 -21.13 -7.75
CA ARG A 106 9.20 -21.69 -9.04
C ARG A 106 9.18 -23.21 -9.11
N GLN A 107 9.20 -23.93 -8.00
CA GLN A 107 9.00 -25.37 -8.01
C GLN A 107 7.61 -25.76 -8.52
N GLU A 108 6.59 -24.94 -8.24
CA GLU A 108 5.21 -25.16 -8.65
C GLU A 108 4.87 -24.45 -9.98
N LEU A 109 5.45 -23.26 -10.18
CA LEU A 109 5.26 -22.41 -11.36
C LEU A 109 6.63 -22.05 -11.97
N PRO A 110 7.23 -22.93 -12.78
CA PRO A 110 8.58 -22.72 -13.34
C PRO A 110 8.71 -21.46 -14.21
N ASP A 111 7.63 -21.09 -14.92
CA ASP A 111 7.59 -19.98 -15.87
C ASP A 111 7.04 -18.68 -15.26
N VAL A 112 6.84 -18.63 -13.93
CA VAL A 112 6.31 -17.45 -13.26
C VAL A 112 7.24 -16.24 -13.46
N LEU A 113 6.65 -15.10 -13.80
CA LEU A 113 7.37 -13.83 -13.87
C LEU A 113 7.71 -13.37 -12.45
N VAL A 114 8.94 -12.94 -12.24
CA VAL A 114 9.41 -12.46 -10.93
C VAL A 114 9.95 -11.05 -11.08
N ALA A 115 9.47 -10.13 -10.26
CA ALA A 115 9.97 -8.77 -10.14
C ALA A 115 10.43 -8.50 -8.70
N VAL A 116 11.61 -7.90 -8.56
CA VAL A 116 12.17 -7.44 -7.28
C VAL A 116 12.25 -5.93 -7.30
N GLU A 117 11.67 -5.28 -6.32
CA GLU A 117 11.63 -3.81 -6.24
C GLU A 117 13.02 -3.21 -6.03
N GLU A 118 13.38 -2.25 -6.89
CA GLU A 118 14.53 -1.35 -6.74
C GLU A 118 13.99 0.04 -6.34
N ILE A 119 14.15 0.41 -5.07
CA ILE A 119 13.56 1.65 -4.53
C ILE A 119 14.02 2.87 -5.32
N GLY A 120 13.06 3.65 -5.83
CA GLY A 120 13.34 4.88 -6.55
C GLY A 120 13.79 4.68 -8.01
N VAL A 121 13.81 3.44 -8.52
CA VAL A 121 14.16 3.09 -9.91
C VAL A 121 13.03 2.36 -10.61
N GLY A 122 12.53 1.29 -10.02
CA GLY A 122 11.52 0.42 -10.61
C GLY A 122 11.71 -1.02 -10.16
N PHE A 123 11.99 -1.93 -11.10
CA PHE A 123 12.10 -3.36 -10.78
C PHE A 123 13.22 -4.03 -11.56
N LYS A 124 13.98 -4.90 -10.91
CA LYS A 124 14.69 -5.98 -11.59
C LYS A 124 13.68 -7.09 -11.87
N VAL A 125 13.71 -7.63 -13.08
CA VAL A 125 12.74 -8.65 -13.52
C VAL A 125 13.46 -9.85 -14.14
N SER A 126 12.90 -11.05 -13.94
CA SER A 126 13.40 -12.26 -14.59
C SER A 126 13.11 -12.26 -16.11
N THR A 127 11.97 -11.70 -16.47
CA THR A 127 11.46 -11.57 -17.84
C THR A 127 10.53 -10.34 -17.85
N PRO A 128 10.38 -9.61 -18.98
CA PRO A 128 9.50 -8.46 -19.04
C PRO A 128 8.07 -8.78 -18.60
N PHE A 129 7.48 -7.92 -17.77
CA PHE A 129 6.08 -8.00 -17.38
C PHE A 129 5.16 -7.48 -18.49
N PRO A 130 3.87 -7.83 -18.48
CA PRO A 130 2.89 -7.22 -19.36
C PRO A 130 2.92 -5.68 -19.25
N PRO A 131 2.83 -4.96 -20.38
CA PRO A 131 2.96 -3.50 -20.37
C PRO A 131 1.97 -2.82 -19.43
N GLY A 132 2.46 -1.93 -18.57
CA GLY A 132 1.67 -1.14 -17.63
C GLY A 132 1.35 -1.83 -16.30
N GLU A 133 1.81 -3.07 -16.08
CA GLU A 133 1.63 -3.76 -14.80
C GLU A 133 2.66 -3.31 -13.73
N LEU A 134 3.87 -2.93 -14.13
CA LEU A 134 4.89 -2.38 -13.24
C LEU A 134 5.12 -0.88 -13.50
N TRP A 135 5.45 -0.15 -12.45
CA TRP A 135 5.80 1.27 -12.52
C TRP A 135 7.30 1.48 -12.35
N GLY A 136 7.87 2.33 -13.19
CA GLY A 136 9.30 2.63 -13.21
C GLY A 136 10.04 1.86 -14.30
N GLU A 137 11.34 1.74 -14.15
CA GLU A 137 12.20 1.02 -15.09
C GLU A 137 12.12 -0.50 -14.85
N GLU A 138 12.00 -1.28 -15.91
CA GLU A 138 12.13 -2.74 -15.87
C GLU A 138 13.52 -3.14 -16.37
N ILE A 139 14.35 -3.66 -15.48
CA ILE A 139 15.72 -4.09 -15.77
C ILE A 139 15.72 -5.62 -15.79
N VAL A 140 15.80 -6.22 -16.98
CA VAL A 140 15.88 -7.67 -17.13
C VAL A 140 17.26 -8.15 -16.71
N VAL A 141 17.31 -9.04 -15.72
CA VAL A 141 18.56 -9.57 -15.16
C VAL A 141 18.47 -11.09 -14.98
N PRO A 142 19.61 -11.82 -14.97
CA PRO A 142 19.63 -13.23 -14.59
C PRO A 142 19.27 -13.41 -13.11
N ASP A 143 18.79 -14.59 -12.74
CA ASP A 143 18.35 -14.92 -11.39
C ASP A 143 19.41 -14.68 -10.31
N GLU A 144 20.66 -14.92 -10.62
CA GLU A 144 21.77 -14.67 -9.69
C GLU A 144 21.85 -13.20 -9.28
N GLU A 145 21.57 -12.28 -10.21
CA GLU A 145 21.54 -10.85 -9.93
C GLU A 145 20.18 -10.44 -9.32
N LEU A 146 19.09 -11.02 -9.80
CA LEU A 146 17.74 -10.77 -9.29
C LEU A 146 17.62 -11.02 -7.79
N LEU A 147 18.28 -12.06 -7.29
CA LEU A 147 18.22 -12.53 -5.91
C LEU A 147 19.50 -12.23 -5.10
N ALA A 148 20.38 -11.38 -5.63
CA ALA A 148 21.68 -11.11 -5.00
C ALA A 148 21.60 -10.30 -3.70
N HIS A 149 20.49 -9.58 -3.50
CA HIS A 149 20.34 -8.64 -2.39
C HIS A 149 18.97 -8.80 -1.70
N PRO A 150 18.88 -8.45 -0.39
CA PRO A 150 17.60 -8.37 0.29
C PRO A 150 16.64 -7.40 -0.42
N ALA A 151 15.36 -7.75 -0.47
CA ALA A 151 14.31 -7.02 -1.17
C ALA A 151 13.28 -6.44 -0.20
N THR A 152 12.68 -5.31 -0.55
CA THR A 152 11.52 -4.74 0.14
C THR A 152 10.23 -5.42 -0.31
N ARG A 153 10.18 -5.81 -1.60
CA ARG A 153 9.03 -6.47 -2.22
C ARG A 153 9.49 -7.38 -3.34
N VAL A 154 8.87 -8.54 -3.43
CA VAL A 154 8.95 -9.43 -4.59
C VAL A 154 7.54 -9.65 -5.12
N THR A 155 7.38 -9.50 -6.41
CA THR A 155 6.12 -9.73 -7.10
C THR A 155 6.24 -10.93 -8.01
N PHE A 156 5.26 -11.82 -7.92
CA PHE A 156 5.07 -12.91 -8.88
C PHE A 156 3.84 -12.64 -9.73
N ARG A 157 3.96 -12.95 -11.00
CA ARG A 157 2.88 -12.81 -11.98
C ARG A 157 2.84 -14.02 -12.90
N ASP A 158 1.69 -14.64 -12.99
CA ASP A 158 1.41 -15.65 -14.02
C ASP A 158 0.21 -15.21 -14.88
N PRO A 159 0.45 -14.72 -16.11
CA PRO A 159 -0.63 -14.28 -16.99
C PRO A 159 -1.62 -15.39 -17.40
N SER A 160 -1.24 -16.66 -17.20
CA SER A 160 -2.07 -17.81 -17.54
C SER A 160 -2.95 -18.31 -16.38
N SER A 161 -2.71 -17.83 -15.15
CA SER A 161 -3.40 -18.24 -13.93
C SER A 161 -4.42 -17.21 -13.44
N THR A 162 -5.19 -17.59 -12.42
CA THR A 162 -6.17 -16.74 -11.73
C THR A 162 -5.72 -16.40 -10.32
N SER A 163 -6.32 -15.36 -9.71
CA SER A 163 -6.11 -15.01 -8.32
C SER A 163 -6.42 -16.17 -7.36
N GLN A 164 -7.45 -16.98 -7.67
CA GLN A 164 -7.80 -18.14 -6.87
C GLN A 164 -6.72 -19.23 -6.90
N GLU A 165 -6.16 -19.53 -8.09
CA GLU A 165 -5.08 -20.51 -8.24
C GLU A 165 -3.82 -20.08 -7.48
N PHE A 166 -3.50 -18.77 -7.45
CA PHE A 166 -2.40 -18.25 -6.62
C PHE A 166 -2.69 -18.37 -5.13
N THR A 167 -3.92 -18.13 -4.69
CA THR A 167 -4.30 -18.32 -3.29
C THR A 167 -4.13 -19.78 -2.86
N GLU A 168 -4.64 -20.72 -3.66
CA GLU A 168 -4.50 -22.16 -3.42
C GLU A 168 -3.04 -22.61 -3.46
N LEU A 169 -2.24 -22.04 -4.35
CA LEU A 169 -0.80 -22.28 -4.41
C LEU A 169 -0.11 -21.87 -3.11
N VAL A 170 -0.32 -20.63 -2.66
CA VAL A 170 0.32 -20.10 -1.45
C VAL A 170 -0.04 -20.91 -0.21
N GLU A 171 -1.32 -21.29 -0.07
CA GLU A 171 -1.79 -22.16 1.00
C GLU A 171 -1.10 -23.54 0.99
N ARG A 172 -0.88 -24.10 -0.21
CA ARG A 172 -0.25 -25.41 -0.39
C ARG A 172 1.25 -25.40 -0.12
N ILE A 173 1.98 -24.37 -0.60
CA ILE A 173 3.44 -24.32 -0.44
C ILE A 173 3.90 -23.83 0.93
N GLY A 174 3.03 -23.12 1.67
CA GLY A 174 3.32 -22.63 3.01
C GLY A 174 4.50 -21.66 3.01
N LEU A 175 4.32 -20.45 2.49
CA LEU A 175 5.34 -19.41 2.56
C LEU A 175 5.61 -19.02 4.03
N HIS A 176 6.84 -19.21 4.48
CA HIS A 176 7.29 -18.86 5.82
C HIS A 176 8.33 -17.73 5.77
N GLY A 177 8.38 -16.91 6.83
CA GLY A 177 9.33 -15.80 6.93
C GLY A 177 9.02 -14.61 6.02
N VAL A 178 7.82 -14.58 5.43
CA VAL A 178 7.32 -13.48 4.60
C VAL A 178 5.83 -13.24 4.87
N SER A 179 5.43 -11.97 4.73
CA SER A 179 4.02 -11.58 4.57
C SER A 179 3.67 -11.61 3.09
N TYR A 180 2.42 -11.91 2.74
CA TYR A 180 2.02 -11.93 1.35
C TYR A 180 0.61 -11.38 1.13
N ALA A 181 0.38 -10.86 -0.08
CA ALA A 181 -0.94 -10.42 -0.55
C ALA A 181 -1.17 -10.94 -1.97
N VAL A 182 -2.35 -11.52 -2.21
CA VAL A 182 -2.80 -11.94 -3.54
C VAL A 182 -3.70 -10.85 -4.10
N GLY A 183 -3.37 -10.36 -5.30
CA GLY A 183 -4.13 -9.33 -6.01
C GLY A 183 -5.37 -9.86 -6.75
N TYR A 184 -6.05 -9.00 -7.47
CA TYR A 184 -7.25 -9.34 -8.28
C TYR A 184 -6.96 -10.25 -9.48
N SER A 185 -5.77 -10.16 -10.04
CA SER A 185 -5.26 -11.07 -11.08
C SER A 185 -4.34 -12.11 -10.45
N ALA A 186 -3.78 -13.02 -11.24
CA ALA A 186 -2.72 -13.93 -10.78
C ALA A 186 -1.43 -13.15 -10.45
N TRP A 187 -1.49 -12.42 -9.35
CA TRP A 187 -0.49 -11.52 -8.80
C TRP A 187 -0.28 -11.82 -7.33
N LEU A 188 0.95 -12.03 -6.92
CA LEU A 188 1.33 -12.28 -5.54
C LEU A 188 2.46 -11.35 -5.15
N ASP A 189 2.22 -10.47 -4.20
CA ASP A 189 3.25 -9.65 -3.58
C ASP A 189 3.75 -10.29 -2.29
N LEU A 190 5.06 -10.39 -2.13
CA LEU A 190 5.72 -10.75 -0.89
C LEU A 190 6.36 -9.52 -0.26
N ALA A 191 6.25 -9.42 1.05
CA ALA A 191 6.88 -8.43 1.90
C ALA A 191 7.63 -9.13 3.06
N PRO A 192 8.50 -8.43 3.80
CA PRO A 192 9.13 -8.99 4.99
C PRO A 192 8.10 -9.47 6.02
N GLU A 193 8.42 -10.53 6.77
CA GLU A 193 7.53 -11.09 7.80
C GLU A 193 7.13 -10.04 8.84
N GLY A 194 5.84 -9.99 9.17
CA GLY A 194 5.29 -9.03 10.13
C GLY A 194 5.23 -7.59 9.64
N VAL A 195 5.58 -7.35 8.37
CA VAL A 195 5.44 -6.05 7.72
C VAL A 195 4.09 -5.98 7.03
N SER A 196 3.36 -4.91 7.32
CA SER A 196 2.07 -4.59 6.70
C SER A 196 1.86 -3.07 6.73
N LYS A 197 0.83 -2.58 6.03
CA LYS A 197 0.42 -1.17 6.13
C LYS A 197 0.21 -0.76 7.60
N ALA A 198 -0.39 -1.64 8.40
CA ALA A 198 -0.65 -1.40 9.82
C ALA A 198 0.64 -1.24 10.64
N SER A 199 1.61 -2.14 10.47
CA SER A 199 2.86 -2.10 11.24
C SER A 199 3.65 -0.82 10.97
N ALA A 200 3.69 -0.37 9.72
CA ALA A 200 4.33 0.89 9.34
C ALA A 200 3.55 2.12 9.85
N LEU A 201 2.21 2.10 9.73
CA LEU A 201 1.35 3.17 10.26
C LEU A 201 1.45 3.31 11.78
N GLU A 202 1.63 2.20 12.52
CA GLU A 202 1.86 2.26 13.96
C GLU A 202 3.16 3.01 14.29
N GLN A 203 4.22 2.83 13.53
CA GLN A 203 5.45 3.59 13.69
C GLN A 203 5.24 5.07 13.35
N VAL A 204 4.53 5.37 12.25
CA VAL A 204 4.17 6.74 11.85
C VAL A 204 3.32 7.40 12.95
N ARG A 205 2.30 6.71 13.47
CA ARG A 205 1.43 7.20 14.55
C ARG A 205 2.24 7.61 15.78
N ARG A 206 3.16 6.73 16.22
CA ARG A 206 4.03 7.00 17.38
C ARG A 206 4.93 8.21 17.16
N HIS A 207 5.49 8.34 15.96
CA HIS A 207 6.33 9.50 15.59
C HIS A 207 5.56 10.82 15.58
N LEU A 208 4.29 10.78 15.17
CA LEU A 208 3.40 11.95 15.17
C LEU A 208 2.85 12.24 16.56
N GLY A 209 2.95 11.30 17.50
CA GLY A 209 2.41 11.43 18.86
C GLY A 209 0.88 11.35 18.92
N VAL A 210 0.27 10.71 17.91
CA VAL A 210 -1.19 10.49 17.85
C VAL A 210 -1.56 9.32 18.77
N GLU A 211 -2.63 9.45 19.53
CA GLU A 211 -3.13 8.38 20.41
C GLU A 211 -3.78 7.24 19.59
N PRO A 212 -3.70 5.96 20.04
CA PRO A 212 -4.28 4.83 19.29
C PRO A 212 -5.76 4.98 18.97
N HIS A 213 -6.54 5.56 19.88
CA HIS A 213 -7.97 5.78 19.70
C HIS A 213 -8.31 6.97 18.76
N ARG A 214 -7.29 7.63 18.23
CA ARG A 214 -7.39 8.77 17.31
C ARG A 214 -6.87 8.41 15.91
N THR A 215 -7.22 7.23 15.43
CA THR A 215 -6.84 6.73 14.11
C THR A 215 -8.06 6.35 13.29
N VAL A 216 -8.04 6.72 12.02
CA VAL A 216 -9.02 6.33 11.01
C VAL A 216 -8.27 5.68 9.87
N ALA A 217 -8.83 4.62 9.28
CA ALA A 217 -8.28 4.00 8.08
C ALA A 217 -9.39 3.72 7.07
N VAL A 218 -9.09 3.87 5.79
CA VAL A 218 -10.00 3.53 4.69
C VAL A 218 -9.24 2.68 3.68
N GLY A 219 -9.83 1.57 3.23
CA GLY A 219 -9.23 0.64 2.28
C GLY A 219 -10.25 -0.29 1.64
N ASP A 220 -9.85 -1.04 0.60
CA ASP A 220 -10.75 -1.89 -0.16
C ASP A 220 -10.25 -3.32 -0.40
N GLN A 221 -8.95 -3.61 -0.10
CA GLN A 221 -8.33 -4.88 -0.43
C GLN A 221 -7.84 -5.68 0.80
N ARG A 222 -7.46 -6.95 0.54
CA ARG A 222 -6.95 -7.86 1.58
C ARG A 222 -5.73 -7.31 2.33
N ASN A 223 -4.85 -6.58 1.64
CA ASN A 223 -3.69 -5.92 2.25
C ASN A 223 -4.07 -4.75 3.17
N ASP A 224 -5.35 -4.35 3.20
CA ASP A 224 -5.89 -3.33 4.12
C ASP A 224 -6.45 -3.92 5.41
N ILE A 225 -6.72 -5.23 5.47
CA ILE A 225 -7.37 -5.87 6.61
C ILE A 225 -6.68 -5.51 7.93
N GLU A 226 -5.35 -5.62 7.98
CA GLU A 226 -4.60 -5.27 9.18
C GLU A 226 -4.69 -3.78 9.49
N MET A 227 -4.65 -2.91 8.48
CA MET A 227 -4.77 -1.46 8.64
C MET A 227 -6.17 -1.06 9.16
N LEU A 228 -7.24 -1.66 8.61
CA LEU A 228 -8.60 -1.41 9.05
C LEU A 228 -8.81 -1.87 10.50
N THR A 229 -8.29 -3.06 10.86
CA THR A 229 -8.35 -3.60 12.22
C THR A 229 -7.49 -2.82 13.22
N TRP A 230 -6.34 -2.30 12.79
CA TRP A 230 -5.45 -1.48 13.61
C TRP A 230 -6.03 -0.13 13.97
N ALA A 231 -6.79 0.48 13.07
CA ALA A 231 -7.38 1.79 13.29
C ALA A 231 -8.45 1.74 14.38
N ALA A 232 -8.61 2.83 15.12
CA ALA A 232 -9.74 2.98 16.04
C ALA A 232 -11.08 3.03 15.31
N ARG A 233 -11.06 3.33 14.01
CA ARG A 233 -12.20 3.28 13.12
C ARG A 233 -11.74 2.94 11.70
N GLY A 234 -12.04 1.72 11.27
CA GLY A 234 -11.77 1.22 9.92
C GLY A 234 -13.01 1.32 9.03
N TYR A 235 -12.85 1.85 7.82
CA TYR A 235 -13.87 1.89 6.78
C TYR A 235 -13.46 0.99 5.62
N ALA A 236 -14.29 0.01 5.28
CA ALA A 236 -14.17 -0.72 4.02
C ALA A 236 -14.93 0.02 2.92
N MET A 237 -14.34 0.12 1.72
CA MET A 237 -15.05 0.59 0.54
C MET A 237 -16.16 -0.39 0.14
N GLY A 238 -17.24 0.10 -0.48
CA GLY A 238 -18.42 -0.70 -0.79
C GLY A 238 -18.19 -1.85 -1.77
N GLN A 239 -17.15 -1.79 -2.61
CA GLN A 239 -16.75 -2.86 -3.51
C GLN A 239 -15.79 -3.89 -2.87
N ALA A 240 -15.37 -3.69 -1.63
CA ALA A 240 -14.39 -4.54 -0.97
C ALA A 240 -14.87 -5.99 -0.82
N PRO A 241 -13.98 -6.99 -0.88
CA PRO A 241 -14.33 -8.38 -0.60
C PRO A 241 -14.91 -8.58 0.80
N ALA A 242 -15.72 -9.63 0.97
CA ALA A 242 -16.45 -9.88 2.22
C ALA A 242 -15.56 -9.96 3.47
N GLU A 243 -14.35 -10.51 3.34
CA GLU A 243 -13.38 -10.59 4.43
C GLU A 243 -12.82 -9.22 4.84
N VAL A 244 -12.70 -8.28 3.89
CA VAL A 244 -12.27 -6.89 4.15
C VAL A 244 -13.39 -6.13 4.84
N VAL A 245 -14.63 -6.29 4.34
CA VAL A 245 -15.83 -5.74 4.97
C VAL A 245 -15.98 -6.24 6.41
N ALA A 246 -15.74 -7.54 6.66
CA ALA A 246 -15.82 -8.13 7.99
C ALA A 246 -14.75 -7.62 8.98
N ALA A 247 -13.64 -7.09 8.48
CA ALA A 247 -12.55 -6.54 9.28
C ALA A 247 -12.74 -5.05 9.64
N ALA A 248 -13.65 -4.36 8.96
CA ALA A 248 -13.91 -2.94 9.15
C ALA A 248 -15.05 -2.69 10.18
N ASP A 249 -15.00 -1.53 10.82
CA ASP A 249 -16.09 -1.08 11.70
C ASP A 249 -17.28 -0.54 10.91
N ARG A 250 -17.03 -0.02 9.71
CA ARG A 250 -18.02 0.62 8.82
C ARG A 250 -17.76 0.28 7.36
N VAL A 251 -18.81 0.37 6.57
CA VAL A 251 -18.74 0.27 5.11
C VAL A 251 -19.25 1.59 4.54
N THR A 252 -18.51 2.14 3.60
CA THR A 252 -18.89 3.34 2.84
C THR A 252 -19.35 2.96 1.44
N GLY A 253 -19.71 3.92 0.58
CA GLY A 253 -20.01 3.70 -0.83
C GLY A 253 -18.84 3.07 -1.59
N THR A 254 -19.09 2.67 -2.83
CA THR A 254 -18.04 2.19 -3.74
C THR A 254 -17.13 3.32 -4.20
N VAL A 255 -15.96 3.00 -4.77
CA VAL A 255 -15.07 4.01 -5.36
C VAL A 255 -15.77 4.77 -6.50
N ASP A 256 -16.65 4.11 -7.25
CA ASP A 256 -17.43 4.71 -8.34
C ASP A 256 -18.57 5.63 -7.85
N GLU A 257 -18.93 5.53 -6.57
CA GLU A 257 -19.94 6.35 -5.90
C GLU A 257 -19.31 7.42 -4.99
N ASP A 258 -18.01 7.68 -5.14
CA ASP A 258 -17.24 8.59 -4.28
C ASP A 258 -17.28 8.19 -2.78
N GLY A 259 -17.34 6.90 -2.46
CA GLY A 259 -17.50 6.39 -1.10
C GLY A 259 -16.44 6.88 -0.12
N LEU A 260 -15.20 7.13 -0.57
CA LEU A 260 -14.20 7.76 0.28
C LEU A 260 -14.63 9.16 0.73
N ALA A 261 -15.24 9.95 -0.15
CA ALA A 261 -15.73 11.28 0.24
C ALA A 261 -16.81 11.21 1.33
N GLU A 262 -17.69 10.20 1.29
CA GLU A 262 -18.69 9.96 2.36
C GLU A 262 -18.01 9.67 3.70
N ALA A 263 -17.03 8.74 3.73
CA ALA A 263 -16.28 8.41 4.94
C ALA A 263 -15.55 9.64 5.51
N LEU A 264 -14.94 10.46 4.64
CA LEU A 264 -14.22 11.67 5.06
C LEU A 264 -15.18 12.79 5.50
N ASP A 265 -16.40 12.89 4.95
CA ASP A 265 -17.43 13.81 5.43
C ASP A 265 -17.88 13.48 6.86
N GLU A 266 -18.01 12.18 7.22
CA GLU A 266 -18.25 11.77 8.60
C GLU A 266 -17.13 12.21 9.54
N VAL A 267 -15.86 12.02 9.13
CA VAL A 267 -14.70 12.44 9.92
C VAL A 267 -14.67 13.95 10.09
N LEU A 268 -14.93 14.72 9.03
CA LEU A 268 -14.97 16.19 9.08
C LEU A 268 -16.10 16.70 10.00
N ALA A 269 -17.27 16.07 9.97
CA ALA A 269 -18.40 16.43 10.82
C ALA A 269 -18.11 16.23 12.32
N GLU A 270 -17.30 15.25 12.70
CA GLU A 270 -16.87 15.03 14.08
C GLU A 270 -15.82 16.04 14.59
N LEU A 271 -15.12 16.69 13.66
CA LEU A 271 -14.06 17.68 13.97
C LEU A 271 -14.58 19.12 13.97
N ALA A 272 -15.82 19.35 13.49
CA ALA A 272 -16.47 20.66 13.42
C ALA A 272 -17.08 21.06 14.79
#